data_56dc96a4450540ae289176dbee2f2319
#
_entry.id   56dc96a4450540ae289176dbee2f2319
#
_cell.length_a   1.000
_cell.length_b   1.000
_cell.length_c   1.000
_cell.angle_alpha   90.00
_cell.angle_beta   90.00
_cell.angle_gamma   90.00
#
_symmetry.space_group_name_H-M   'P 1'
#
loop_
_entity.id
_entity.type
_entity.pdbx_description
1 polymer ?
#
loop_
_entity_poly.entity_id
_entity_poly.type
_entity_poly.pdbx_seq_one_letter_code
_entity_poly.pdbx_strand_id
1 'polypeptide(L)'
;MSPPRAVSAALVVDANILVAAVLGSSTGPHLDLISGRRSLITSEAAFEEAYKVVGHVRPSDLFVLESLLDLVTIIAREDVADEDLAAAETALRIAPASRNGSVTDAHLLALAWTLDADLWSHDRDFAGTGWPSWSTANLLAAV
;
A
#
# COMPACT_ATOMS: atom_id res chain seq x y z
N MET A 1 -6.33 27.50 -11.55
CA MET A 1 -5.84 26.56 -10.52
C MET A 1 -6.70 25.31 -10.53
N SER A 2 -6.05 24.15 -10.67
CA SER A 2 -6.78 22.89 -10.66
C SER A 2 -7.28 22.60 -9.24
N PRO A 3 -8.50 22.02 -9.06
CA PRO A 3 -8.93 21.59 -7.74
C PRO A 3 -8.00 20.49 -7.19
N PRO A 4 -7.91 20.34 -5.88
CA PRO A 4 -7.15 19.25 -5.29
C PRO A 4 -7.65 17.91 -5.83
N ARG A 5 -6.73 16.97 -6.07
CA ARG A 5 -7.12 15.63 -6.51
C ARG A 5 -7.92 14.95 -5.40
N ALA A 6 -9.05 14.38 -5.76
CA ALA A 6 -9.82 13.55 -4.85
C ALA A 6 -9.11 12.20 -4.64
N VAL A 7 -9.22 11.67 -3.43
CA VAL A 7 -8.74 10.32 -3.11
C VAL A 7 -9.64 9.31 -3.82
N SER A 8 -9.06 8.29 -4.45
CA SER A 8 -9.82 7.22 -5.12
C SER A 8 -10.69 6.45 -4.12
N ALA A 9 -11.73 5.81 -4.63
CA ALA A 9 -12.67 5.02 -3.82
C ALA A 9 -11.99 3.83 -3.13
N ALA A 10 -11.00 3.23 -3.79
CA ALA A 10 -10.17 2.17 -3.25
C ALA A 10 -8.74 2.66 -3.11
N LEU A 11 -8.03 2.17 -2.10
CA LEU A 11 -6.63 2.47 -1.82
C LEU A 11 -5.82 1.19 -1.75
N VAL A 12 -4.69 1.16 -2.44
CA VAL A 12 -3.73 0.05 -2.36
C VAL A 12 -2.73 0.38 -1.26
N VAL A 13 -2.72 -0.43 -0.21
CA VAL A 13 -1.97 -0.19 1.03
C VAL A 13 -0.61 -0.87 0.94
N ASP A 14 0.47 -0.11 1.18
CA ASP A 14 1.83 -0.62 1.23
C ASP A 14 2.07 -1.44 2.51
N ALA A 15 3.02 -2.37 2.44
CA ALA A 15 3.45 -3.19 3.58
C ALA A 15 3.85 -2.32 4.79
N ASN A 16 4.51 -1.19 4.57
CA ASN A 16 4.93 -0.28 5.63
C ASN A 16 3.75 0.27 6.44
N ILE A 17 2.62 0.51 5.79
CA ILE A 17 1.39 0.95 6.47
C ILE A 17 0.86 -0.17 7.36
N LEU A 18 0.84 -1.40 6.86
CA LEU A 18 0.39 -2.56 7.62
C LEU A 18 1.27 -2.79 8.85
N VAL A 19 2.60 -2.73 8.67
CA VAL A 19 3.56 -2.86 9.77
C VAL A 19 3.35 -1.75 10.81
N ALA A 20 3.22 -0.50 10.37
CA ALA A 20 3.00 0.62 11.26
C ALA A 20 1.67 0.52 12.02
N ALA A 21 0.64 -0.04 11.39
CA ALA A 21 -0.66 -0.26 12.04
C ALA A 21 -0.58 -1.25 13.20
N VAL A 22 0.34 -2.22 13.11
CA VAL A 22 0.54 -3.24 14.16
C VAL A 22 1.55 -2.78 15.21
N LEU A 23 2.71 -2.31 14.77
CA LEU A 23 3.84 -2.00 15.64
C LEU A 23 3.86 -0.56 16.16
N GLY A 24 3.21 0.36 15.44
CA GLY A 24 3.12 1.76 15.82
C GLY A 24 1.94 2.04 16.74
N SER A 25 1.89 3.27 17.27
CA SER A 25 0.83 3.70 18.19
C SER A 25 -0.29 4.49 17.51
N SER A 26 -0.07 5.06 16.33
CA SER A 26 -1.01 5.98 15.67
C SER A 26 -1.63 5.47 14.37
N THR A 27 -0.91 4.66 13.60
CA THR A 27 -1.36 4.23 12.28
C THR A 27 -2.55 3.27 12.35
N GLY A 28 -2.63 2.42 13.36
CA GLY A 28 -3.76 1.50 13.55
C GLY A 28 -5.11 2.23 13.59
N PRO A 29 -5.29 3.23 14.48
CA PRO A 29 -6.52 4.04 14.49
C PRO A 29 -6.78 4.79 13.19
N HIS A 30 -5.73 5.27 12.50
CA HIS A 30 -5.88 5.93 11.21
C HIS A 30 -6.34 4.95 10.12
N LEU A 31 -5.81 3.74 10.11
CA LEU A 31 -6.22 2.71 9.18
C LEU A 31 -7.69 2.36 9.38
N ASP A 32 -8.13 2.22 10.62
CA ASP A 32 -9.51 1.95 10.97
C ASP A 32 -10.43 3.08 10.48
N LEU A 33 -10.07 4.32 10.72
CA LEU A 33 -10.82 5.49 10.28
C LEU A 33 -10.96 5.54 8.75
N ILE A 34 -9.85 5.35 8.03
CA ILE A 34 -9.82 5.42 6.56
C ILE A 34 -10.62 4.25 5.97
N SER A 35 -10.57 3.05 6.58
CA SER A 35 -11.34 1.89 6.12
C SER A 35 -12.86 2.14 6.18
N GLY A 36 -13.31 2.99 7.05
CA GLY A 36 -14.72 3.39 7.11
C GLY A 36 -15.16 4.31 5.96
N ARG A 37 -14.22 4.84 5.19
CA ARG A 37 -14.48 5.80 4.11
C ARG A 37 -13.98 5.34 2.75
N ARG A 38 -13.04 4.42 2.70
CA ARG A 38 -12.44 3.89 1.48
C ARG A 38 -12.24 2.39 1.60
N SER A 39 -12.32 1.69 0.48
CA SER A 39 -11.96 0.27 0.42
C SER A 39 -10.45 0.13 0.46
N LEU A 40 -9.92 -0.70 1.35
CA LEU A 40 -8.50 -0.94 1.49
C LEU A 40 -8.14 -2.29 0.88
N ILE A 41 -7.11 -2.29 0.04
CA ILE A 41 -6.66 -3.46 -0.71
C ILE A 41 -5.14 -3.54 -0.58
N THR A 42 -4.60 -4.74 -0.51
CA THR A 42 -3.15 -4.94 -0.57
C THR A 42 -2.84 -6.17 -1.41
N SER A 43 -1.57 -6.31 -1.80
CA SER A 43 -1.12 -7.51 -2.50
C SER A 43 -0.72 -8.60 -1.50
N GLU A 44 -0.79 -9.85 -1.97
CA GLU A 44 -0.27 -11.00 -1.20
C GLU A 44 1.21 -10.81 -0.85
N ALA A 45 2.01 -10.28 -1.79
CA ALA A 45 3.43 -10.01 -1.56
C ALA A 45 3.63 -8.99 -0.43
N ALA A 46 2.85 -7.91 -0.39
CA ALA A 46 2.94 -6.90 0.66
C ALA A 46 2.52 -7.45 2.02
N PHE A 47 1.47 -8.25 2.06
CA PHE A 47 1.03 -8.87 3.31
C PHE A 47 2.09 -9.84 3.85
N GLU A 48 2.70 -10.66 2.99
CA GLU A 48 3.79 -11.56 3.38
C GLU A 48 4.99 -10.81 3.92
N GLU A 49 5.36 -9.68 3.29
CA GLU A 49 6.44 -8.83 3.79
C GLU A 49 6.12 -8.29 5.18
N ALA A 50 4.90 -7.77 5.38
CA ALA A 50 4.45 -7.29 6.69
C ALA A 50 4.47 -8.42 7.73
N TYR A 51 4.03 -9.61 7.34
CA TYR A 51 4.02 -10.79 8.23
C TYR A 51 5.44 -11.14 8.68
N LYS A 52 6.41 -11.12 7.77
CA LYS A 52 7.82 -11.38 8.10
C LYS A 52 8.37 -10.33 9.07
N VAL A 53 8.11 -9.05 8.83
CA VAL A 53 8.61 -7.96 9.67
C VAL A 53 8.00 -8.04 11.07
N VAL A 54 6.70 -8.18 11.19
CA VAL A 54 6.02 -8.29 12.49
C VAL A 54 6.48 -9.54 13.23
N GLY A 55 6.58 -10.67 12.53
CA GLY A 55 7.04 -11.93 13.11
C GLY A 55 8.47 -11.87 13.63
N HIS A 56 9.33 -11.05 13.02
CA HIS A 56 10.69 -10.83 13.47
C HIS A 56 10.76 -9.88 14.67
N VAL A 57 10.00 -8.80 14.64
CA VAL A 57 10.05 -7.73 15.67
C VAL A 57 9.23 -8.08 16.91
N ARG A 58 7.97 -8.49 16.72
CA ARG A 58 7.05 -8.86 17.81
C ARG A 58 6.13 -10.00 17.37
N PRO A 59 6.60 -11.27 17.45
CA PRO A 59 5.80 -12.42 17.01
C PRO A 59 4.43 -12.52 17.71
N SER A 60 4.33 -12.05 18.95
CA SER A 60 3.06 -12.05 19.68
C SER A 60 2.01 -11.13 19.05
N ASP A 61 2.38 -10.22 18.17
CA ASP A 61 1.46 -9.30 17.51
C ASP A 61 1.01 -9.78 16.12
N LEU A 62 1.42 -10.97 15.67
CA LEU A 62 0.97 -11.52 14.39
C LEU A 62 -0.55 -11.62 14.31
N PHE A 63 -1.23 -11.95 15.44
CA PHE A 63 -2.69 -12.00 15.45
C PHE A 63 -3.32 -10.62 15.20
N VAL A 64 -2.65 -9.54 15.58
CA VAL A 64 -3.11 -8.17 15.30
C VAL A 64 -3.05 -7.91 13.80
N LEU A 65 -1.94 -8.32 13.14
CA LEU A 65 -1.82 -8.21 11.69
C LEU A 65 -2.91 -9.00 10.98
N GLU A 66 -3.16 -10.23 11.41
CA GLU A 66 -4.22 -11.06 10.86
C GLU A 66 -5.60 -10.43 11.04
N SER A 67 -5.84 -9.74 12.14
CA SER A 67 -7.10 -9.04 12.37
C SER A 67 -7.36 -7.90 11.39
N LEU A 68 -6.31 -7.34 10.77
CA LEU A 68 -6.46 -6.31 9.74
C LEU A 68 -7.15 -6.85 8.48
N LEU A 69 -7.22 -8.18 8.30
CA LEU A 69 -7.94 -8.79 7.18
C LEU A 69 -9.45 -8.51 7.21
N ASP A 70 -9.98 -8.08 8.34
CA ASP A 70 -11.36 -7.62 8.43
C ASP A 70 -11.54 -6.25 7.73
N LEU A 71 -10.47 -5.49 7.55
CA LEU A 71 -10.47 -4.13 6.98
C LEU A 71 -9.79 -4.04 5.62
N VAL A 72 -8.84 -4.95 5.33
CA VAL A 72 -8.00 -4.90 4.13
C VAL A 72 -8.16 -6.20 3.35
N THR A 73 -8.50 -6.08 2.08
CA THR A 73 -8.63 -7.24 1.17
C THR A 73 -7.27 -7.55 0.54
N ILE A 74 -6.87 -8.82 0.57
CA ILE A 74 -5.63 -9.27 -0.09
C ILE A 74 -5.96 -9.79 -1.48
N ILE A 75 -5.22 -9.31 -2.48
CA ILE A 75 -5.29 -9.80 -3.86
C ILE A 75 -4.15 -10.79 -4.08
N ALA A 76 -4.50 -11.99 -4.55
CA ALA A 76 -3.53 -13.05 -4.79
C ALA A 76 -2.56 -12.70 -5.92
N ARG A 77 -1.36 -13.30 -5.89
CA ARG A 77 -0.32 -13.06 -6.90
C ARG A 77 -0.78 -13.39 -8.31
N GLU A 78 -1.49 -14.49 -8.47
CA GLU A 78 -2.00 -14.96 -9.76
C GLU A 78 -3.05 -14.03 -10.38
N ASP A 79 -3.61 -13.13 -9.59
CA ASP A 79 -4.60 -12.16 -10.09
C ASP A 79 -3.94 -10.87 -10.63
N VAL A 80 -2.61 -10.78 -10.58
CA VAL A 80 -1.84 -9.68 -11.16
C VAL A 80 -1.15 -10.19 -12.42
N ALA A 81 -1.43 -9.57 -13.56
CA ALA A 81 -0.88 -10.01 -14.85
C ALA A 81 0.64 -9.81 -14.91
N ASP A 82 1.36 -10.79 -15.49
CA ASP A 82 2.82 -10.74 -15.61
C ASP A 82 3.32 -9.52 -16.38
N GLU A 83 2.61 -9.14 -17.42
CA GLU A 83 2.92 -7.96 -18.23
C GLU A 83 2.79 -6.66 -17.43
N ASP A 84 1.79 -6.58 -16.53
CA ASP A 84 1.61 -5.41 -15.66
C ASP A 84 2.72 -5.35 -14.60
N LEU A 85 3.14 -6.49 -14.08
CA LEU A 85 4.28 -6.58 -13.17
C LEU A 85 5.56 -6.11 -13.85
N ALA A 86 5.84 -6.58 -15.05
CA ALA A 86 7.03 -6.20 -15.81
C ALA A 86 7.04 -4.69 -16.10
N ALA A 87 5.90 -4.13 -16.47
CA ALA A 87 5.74 -2.70 -16.71
C ALA A 87 5.95 -1.89 -15.42
N ALA A 88 5.43 -2.38 -14.29
CA ALA A 88 5.60 -1.73 -12.99
C ALA A 88 7.06 -1.75 -12.53
N GLU A 89 7.76 -2.86 -12.71
CA GLU A 89 9.20 -2.96 -12.41
C GLU A 89 10.00 -1.94 -13.22
N THR A 90 9.67 -1.79 -14.50
CA THR A 90 10.33 -0.82 -15.37
C THR A 90 10.05 0.61 -14.91
N ALA A 91 8.79 0.94 -14.59
CA ALA A 91 8.41 2.26 -14.12
C ALA A 91 9.15 2.65 -12.83
N LEU A 92 9.28 1.70 -11.90
CA LEU A 92 9.99 1.94 -10.64
C LEU A 92 11.50 2.16 -10.86
N ARG A 93 12.12 1.40 -11.78
CA ARG A 93 13.55 1.54 -12.06
C ARG A 93 13.91 2.88 -12.69
N ILE A 94 13.05 3.40 -13.55
CA ILE A 94 13.32 4.65 -14.26
C ILE A 94 12.79 5.90 -13.56
N ALA A 95 11.99 5.75 -12.50
CA ALA A 95 11.45 6.88 -11.76
C ALA A 95 12.58 7.58 -10.98
N PRO A 96 12.81 8.89 -11.19
CA PRO A 96 13.98 9.57 -10.62
C PRO A 96 14.02 9.60 -9.10
N ALA A 97 12.87 9.58 -8.44
CA ALA A 97 12.78 9.61 -6.98
C ALA A 97 12.61 8.22 -6.36
N SER A 98 12.49 7.17 -7.16
CA SER A 98 12.38 5.79 -6.68
C SER A 98 13.72 5.27 -6.20
N ARG A 99 13.68 4.37 -5.21
CA ARG A 99 14.87 3.69 -4.66
C ARG A 99 15.04 2.29 -5.25
N ASN A 100 14.83 2.13 -6.56
CA ASN A 100 14.91 0.82 -7.21
C ASN A 100 13.91 -0.18 -6.62
N GLY A 101 12.65 0.16 -6.64
CA GLY A 101 11.55 -0.53 -5.98
C GLY A 101 11.66 -2.06 -5.91
N SER A 102 11.28 -2.61 -4.78
CA SER A 102 11.28 -4.05 -4.55
C SER A 102 10.24 -4.78 -5.41
N VAL A 103 10.29 -6.11 -5.41
CA VAL A 103 9.26 -6.94 -6.04
C VAL A 103 7.88 -6.63 -5.43
N THR A 104 7.83 -6.37 -4.12
CA THR A 104 6.60 -5.97 -3.43
C THR A 104 6.05 -4.65 -3.98
N ASP A 105 6.91 -3.66 -4.21
CA ASP A 105 6.51 -2.36 -4.76
C ASP A 105 5.95 -2.52 -6.18
N ALA A 106 6.54 -3.38 -7.01
CA ALA A 106 6.05 -3.66 -8.35
C ALA A 106 4.65 -4.28 -8.32
N HIS A 107 4.40 -5.22 -7.41
CA HIS A 107 3.08 -5.82 -7.22
C HIS A 107 2.04 -4.76 -6.82
N LEU A 108 2.39 -3.87 -5.91
CA LEU A 108 1.50 -2.79 -5.45
C LEU A 108 1.18 -1.80 -6.57
N LEU A 109 2.18 -1.39 -7.34
CA LEU A 109 1.98 -0.46 -8.45
C LEU A 109 1.13 -1.08 -9.56
N ALA A 110 1.40 -2.33 -9.94
CA ALA A 110 0.61 -3.06 -10.92
C ALA A 110 -0.85 -3.21 -10.47
N LEU A 111 -1.06 -3.52 -9.20
CA LEU A 111 -2.38 -3.65 -8.61
C LEU A 111 -3.12 -2.32 -8.63
N ALA A 112 -2.45 -1.22 -8.30
CA ALA A 112 -3.02 0.13 -8.34
C ALA A 112 -3.47 0.50 -9.77
N TRP A 113 -2.66 0.18 -10.78
CA TRP A 113 -3.04 0.40 -12.18
C TRP A 113 -4.27 -0.41 -12.57
N THR A 114 -4.27 -1.71 -12.24
CA THR A 114 -5.37 -2.63 -12.59
C THR A 114 -6.70 -2.17 -11.98
N LEU A 115 -6.68 -1.70 -10.75
CA LEU A 115 -7.86 -1.30 -10.00
C LEU A 115 -8.20 0.19 -10.13
N ASP A 116 -7.36 0.97 -10.84
CA ASP A 116 -7.46 2.43 -10.90
C ASP A 116 -7.54 3.04 -9.49
N ALA A 117 -6.70 2.54 -8.60
CA ALA A 117 -6.68 2.92 -7.19
C ALA A 117 -5.40 3.68 -6.85
N ASP A 118 -5.52 4.67 -5.96
CA ASP A 118 -4.36 5.39 -5.45
C ASP A 118 -3.59 4.50 -4.46
N LEU A 119 -2.32 4.82 -4.26
CA LEU A 119 -1.45 4.13 -3.30
C LEU A 119 -1.47 4.85 -1.94
N TRP A 120 -1.39 4.08 -0.87
CA TRP A 120 -1.16 4.60 0.48
C TRP A 120 0.18 4.06 0.99
N SER A 121 1.17 4.94 1.10
CA SER A 121 2.53 4.57 1.49
C SER A 121 3.20 5.73 2.22
N HIS A 122 4.03 5.43 3.21
CA HIS A 122 4.88 6.41 3.87
C HIS A 122 6.19 6.64 3.10
N ASP A 123 6.54 5.73 2.21
CA ASP A 123 7.79 5.78 1.47
C ASP A 123 7.66 6.60 0.19
N ARG A 124 8.81 7.04 -0.31
CA ARG A 124 8.91 7.73 -1.59
C ARG A 124 9.17 6.76 -2.75
N ASP A 125 9.02 5.46 -2.51
CA ASP A 125 9.30 4.43 -3.51
C ASP A 125 8.45 4.56 -4.76
N PHE A 126 7.25 5.15 -4.63
CA PHE A 126 6.35 5.39 -5.77
C PHE A 126 6.47 6.81 -6.33
N ALA A 127 7.32 7.66 -5.75
CA ALA A 127 7.51 9.01 -6.23
C ALA A 127 8.14 9.00 -7.64
N GLY A 128 7.63 9.84 -8.52
CA GLY A 128 8.13 9.93 -9.90
C GLY A 128 7.59 8.85 -10.84
N THR A 129 6.75 7.91 -10.36
CA THR A 129 6.10 6.91 -11.23
C THR A 129 4.93 7.50 -12.04
N GLY A 130 4.50 8.71 -11.70
CA GLY A 130 3.32 9.33 -12.28
C GLY A 130 2.00 8.84 -11.69
N TRP A 131 2.03 7.92 -10.73
CA TRP A 131 0.83 7.40 -10.09
C TRP A 131 0.62 8.02 -8.71
N PRO A 132 -0.63 8.36 -8.34
CA PRO A 132 -0.90 9.00 -7.05
C PRO A 132 -0.55 8.11 -5.86
N SER A 133 0.25 8.67 -4.96
CA SER A 133 0.61 8.04 -3.68
C SER A 133 0.36 9.03 -2.55
N TRP A 134 -0.29 8.57 -1.49
CA TRP A 134 -0.69 9.37 -0.36
C TRP A 134 0.05 8.95 0.90
N SER A 135 0.55 9.92 1.66
CA SER A 135 0.97 9.70 3.04
C SER A 135 -0.28 9.64 3.94
N THR A 136 -0.14 9.12 5.16
CA THR A 136 -1.23 9.09 6.12
C THR A 136 -1.75 10.50 6.42
N ALA A 137 -0.85 11.46 6.64
CA ALA A 137 -1.23 12.85 6.94
C ALA A 137 -2.06 13.46 5.81
N ASN A 138 -1.65 13.26 4.56
CA ASN A 138 -2.37 13.79 3.41
C ASN A 138 -3.73 13.10 3.21
N LEU A 139 -3.80 11.79 3.46
CA LEU A 139 -5.08 11.07 3.41
C LEU A 139 -6.05 11.59 4.45
N LEU A 140 -5.62 11.77 5.68
CA LEU A 140 -6.48 12.26 6.76
C LEU A 140 -7.03 13.66 6.47
N ALA A 141 -6.27 14.49 5.76
CA ALA A 141 -6.72 15.80 5.34
C ALA A 141 -7.72 15.77 4.18
N ALA A 142 -7.72 14.70 3.38
CA ALA A 142 -8.47 14.60 2.12
C ALA A 142 -9.72 13.72 2.21
N VAL A 143 -9.80 12.84 3.19
CA VAL A 143 -10.97 11.93 3.33
C VAL A 143 -12.01 12.41 4.32
#